data_c67bf5c309479fec7bb0ab2abe91bbc1
#
_entry.id   c67bf5c309479fec7bb0ab2abe91bbc1
#
_cell.length_a   1.000
_cell.length_b   1.000
_cell.length_c   1.000
_cell.angle_alpha   90.00
_cell.angle_beta   90.00
_cell.angle_gamma   90.00
#
_symmetry.space_group_name_H-M   'P 1'
#
loop_
_entity.id
_entity.type
_entity.pdbx_description
1 polymer ?
#
loop_
_entity_poly.entity_id
_entity_poly.type
_entity_poly.pdbx_seq_one_letter_code
_entity_poly.pdbx_strand_id
1 'polypeptide(L)'
;MYKRQIVQGGNLVLIIAGVVILALGQTAKGKFREQAGRQTFDALAPDIVSTVFDNIQMDPAPHILDAKDTNIPLPGHTYCSGSGYIRGTYQGLTTELCTVRLTEVNEFQREETGQWEKNEREVYTGQWMLCELNREFPTWLTIWPRERMDKLFGSKTIRTGNEAFDKRFNVSSDDEVAALHILTPDCAEKILALADSPFGKFAINLNRDGRLYLAVHSGHGFFDLGKGREDPAQLRQRFTHELTWFTNMIDVFRGA
;
A
#
# COMPACT_ATOMS: atom_id res chain seq x y z
N MET A 1 -39.18 41.83 -35.41
CA MET A 1 -38.85 40.41 -35.22
C MET A 1 -37.41 40.26 -34.75
N TYR A 2 -37.03 40.89 -33.60
CA TYR A 2 -35.66 40.91 -33.06
C TYR A 2 -35.69 41.10 -31.54
N LYS A 3 -36.16 40.11 -30.78
CA LYS A 3 -36.12 40.19 -29.31
C LYS A 3 -36.00 38.81 -28.60
N ARG A 4 -35.54 37.75 -29.27
CA ARG A 4 -35.46 36.41 -28.62
C ARG A 4 -34.09 35.77 -28.55
N GLN A 5 -33.00 36.42 -28.99
CA GLN A 5 -31.65 35.81 -28.99
C GLN A 5 -30.72 36.26 -27.86
N ILE A 6 -31.06 37.26 -27.05
CA ILE A 6 -30.17 37.77 -25.98
C ILE A 6 -30.32 37.02 -24.67
N VAL A 7 -31.41 36.24 -24.47
CA VAL A 7 -31.66 35.54 -23.18
C VAL A 7 -30.94 34.20 -23.07
N GLN A 8 -30.57 33.56 -24.20
CA GLN A 8 -29.88 32.26 -24.15
C GLN A 8 -28.35 32.36 -23.86
N GLY A 9 -27.70 33.44 -24.23
CA GLY A 9 -26.26 33.63 -23.98
C GLY A 9 -25.91 33.91 -22.53
N GLY A 10 -26.79 34.62 -21.81
CA GLY A 10 -26.57 34.93 -20.39
C GLY A 10 -26.57 33.73 -19.46
N ASN A 11 -27.49 32.77 -19.72
CA ASN A 11 -27.56 31.55 -18.90
C ASN A 11 -26.36 30.62 -19.12
N LEU A 12 -25.81 30.56 -20.34
CA LEU A 12 -24.66 29.72 -20.64
C LEU A 12 -23.39 30.25 -19.95
N VAL A 13 -23.17 31.57 -19.97
CA VAL A 13 -22.03 32.22 -19.30
C VAL A 13 -22.10 32.05 -17.79
N LEU A 14 -23.30 32.14 -17.19
CA LEU A 14 -23.48 31.92 -15.75
C LEU A 14 -23.25 30.46 -15.34
N ILE A 15 -23.65 29.48 -16.19
CA ILE A 15 -23.41 28.06 -15.97
C ILE A 15 -21.91 27.76 -16.06
N ILE A 16 -21.21 28.28 -17.08
CA ILE A 16 -19.76 28.09 -17.23
C ILE A 16 -19.01 28.73 -16.06
N ALA A 17 -19.37 29.96 -15.66
CA ALA A 17 -18.76 30.62 -14.50
C ALA A 17 -19.01 29.82 -13.19
N GLY A 18 -20.21 29.30 -13.00
CA GLY A 18 -20.54 28.44 -11.86
C GLY A 18 -19.72 27.16 -11.81
N VAL A 19 -19.53 26.48 -12.96
CA VAL A 19 -18.72 25.26 -13.07
C VAL A 19 -17.24 25.57 -12.81
N VAL A 20 -16.73 26.68 -13.32
CA VAL A 20 -15.33 27.11 -13.09
C VAL A 20 -15.11 27.45 -11.61
N ILE A 21 -16.02 28.16 -10.95
CA ILE A 21 -15.94 28.47 -9.52
C ILE A 21 -16.01 27.20 -8.67
N LEU A 22 -16.87 26.24 -9.01
CA LEU A 22 -16.94 24.95 -8.33
C LEU A 22 -15.66 24.12 -8.51
N ALA A 23 -15.10 24.08 -9.72
CA ALA A 23 -13.85 23.38 -10.00
C ALA A 23 -12.67 24.03 -9.26
N LEU A 24 -12.56 25.36 -9.26
CA LEU A 24 -11.54 26.09 -8.49
C LEU A 24 -11.72 25.93 -6.99
N GLY A 25 -12.96 25.90 -6.51
CA GLY A 25 -13.26 25.64 -5.09
C GLY A 25 -12.89 24.22 -4.65
N GLN A 26 -13.04 23.22 -5.51
CA GLN A 26 -12.64 21.85 -5.22
C GLN A 26 -11.12 21.68 -5.25
N THR A 27 -10.42 22.31 -6.20
CA THR A 27 -8.97 22.26 -6.27
C THR A 27 -8.31 23.03 -5.12
N ALA A 28 -8.87 24.17 -4.70
CA ALA A 28 -8.40 24.92 -3.53
C ALA A 28 -8.61 24.12 -2.22
N LYS A 29 -9.78 23.47 -2.05
CA LYS A 29 -10.04 22.59 -0.91
C LYS A 29 -9.11 21.36 -0.90
N GLY A 30 -8.82 20.80 -2.06
CA GLY A 30 -7.89 19.66 -2.20
C GLY A 30 -6.47 20.04 -1.76
N LYS A 31 -5.94 21.16 -2.27
CA LYS A 31 -4.61 21.66 -1.90
C LYS A 31 -4.50 22.05 -0.42
N PHE A 32 -5.52 22.69 0.13
CA PHE A 32 -5.55 23.05 1.56
C PHE A 32 -5.59 21.80 2.44
N ARG A 33 -6.37 20.77 2.06
CA ARG A 33 -6.45 19.51 2.77
C ARG A 33 -5.13 18.74 2.70
N GLU A 34 -4.48 18.71 1.54
CA GLU A 34 -3.17 18.08 1.37
C GLU A 34 -2.10 18.78 2.22
N GLN A 35 -2.09 20.13 2.24
CA GLN A 35 -1.16 20.90 3.04
C GLN A 35 -1.41 20.73 4.54
N ALA A 36 -2.66 20.73 4.99
CA ALA A 36 -3.01 20.42 6.37
C ALA A 36 -2.63 18.98 6.75
N GLY A 37 -2.84 18.02 5.84
CA GLY A 37 -2.41 16.64 6.00
C GLY A 37 -0.90 16.52 6.19
N ARG A 38 -0.10 17.17 5.36
CA ARG A 38 1.37 17.20 5.50
C ARG A 38 1.81 17.83 6.82
N GLN A 39 1.24 18.96 7.21
CA GLN A 39 1.55 19.61 8.50
C GLN A 39 1.22 18.72 9.70
N THR A 40 0.10 18.02 9.65
CA THR A 40 -0.28 17.06 10.71
C THR A 40 0.64 15.85 10.72
N PHE A 41 1.01 15.33 9.55
CA PHE A 41 1.99 14.26 9.41
C PHE A 41 3.35 14.68 9.99
N ASP A 42 3.89 15.82 9.56
CA ASP A 42 5.18 16.32 10.05
C ASP A 42 5.19 16.56 11.56
N ALA A 43 4.04 16.91 12.15
CA ALA A 43 3.92 17.14 13.59
C ALA A 43 3.71 15.85 14.41
N LEU A 44 2.99 14.86 13.88
CA LEU A 44 2.59 13.66 14.64
C LEU A 44 3.43 12.43 14.30
N ALA A 45 3.85 12.26 13.03
CA ALA A 45 4.48 11.03 12.60
C ALA A 45 5.82 10.74 13.30
N PRO A 46 6.74 11.71 13.51
CA PRO A 46 8.01 11.44 14.19
C PRO A 46 7.81 10.92 15.60
N ASP A 47 6.88 11.52 16.34
CA ASP A 47 6.57 11.15 17.72
C ASP A 47 5.89 9.77 17.80
N ILE A 48 4.99 9.45 16.86
CA ILE A 48 4.35 8.13 16.79
C ILE A 48 5.35 7.05 16.37
N VAL A 49 6.16 7.32 15.34
CA VAL A 49 7.15 6.37 14.85
C VAL A 49 8.19 6.06 15.93
N SER A 50 8.60 7.05 16.73
CA SER A 50 9.53 6.88 17.85
C SER A 50 9.00 6.03 19.00
N THR A 51 7.69 5.77 19.06
CA THR A 51 7.13 4.83 20.05
C THR A 51 7.35 3.36 19.67
N VAL A 52 7.69 3.10 18.40
CA VAL A 52 7.81 1.73 17.85
C VAL A 52 9.23 1.44 17.35
N PHE A 53 9.89 2.44 16.79
CA PHE A 53 11.22 2.30 16.18
C PHE A 53 12.24 3.22 16.82
N ASP A 54 13.49 2.73 16.91
CA ASP A 54 14.67 3.51 17.28
C ASP A 54 15.40 4.00 16.02
N ASN A 55 16.34 4.97 16.18
CA ASN A 55 17.24 5.48 15.13
C ASN A 55 16.50 5.92 13.86
N ILE A 56 15.42 6.67 14.01
CA ILE A 56 14.51 7.01 12.95
C ILE A 56 15.12 8.01 11.97
N GLN A 57 14.95 7.75 10.69
CA GLN A 57 15.19 8.64 9.57
C GLN A 57 13.90 8.71 8.74
N MET A 58 13.43 9.92 8.48
CA MET A 58 12.25 10.16 7.66
C MET A 58 12.64 11.02 6.48
N ASP A 59 12.29 10.58 5.27
CA ASP A 59 12.52 11.33 4.05
C ASP A 59 11.19 11.58 3.36
N PRO A 60 10.74 12.85 3.24
CA PRO A 60 9.54 13.21 2.52
C PRO A 60 9.68 13.04 1.00
N ALA A 61 10.92 12.94 0.48
CA ALA A 61 11.16 12.64 -0.92
C ALA A 61 10.63 11.23 -1.27
N PRO A 62 10.15 11.00 -2.51
CA PRO A 62 9.67 9.69 -2.90
C PRO A 62 10.81 8.68 -2.89
N HIS A 63 10.78 7.80 -1.89
CA HIS A 63 11.62 6.62 -1.82
C HIS A 63 10.76 5.40 -2.10
N ILE A 64 11.26 4.49 -2.90
CA ILE A 64 10.56 3.26 -3.26
C ILE A 64 11.42 2.10 -2.79
N LEU A 65 10.85 1.24 -1.95
CA LEU A 65 11.42 -0.08 -1.70
C LEU A 65 11.44 -0.82 -3.03
N ASP A 66 12.57 -1.42 -3.42
CA ASP A 66 12.68 -2.08 -4.72
C ASP A 66 11.77 -3.31 -4.79
N ALA A 67 10.56 -3.09 -5.35
CA ALA A 67 9.56 -4.14 -5.53
C ALA A 67 10.01 -5.22 -6.52
N LYS A 68 11.05 -4.95 -7.36
CA LYS A 68 11.57 -5.91 -8.35
C LYS A 68 12.34 -7.05 -7.70
N ASP A 69 12.86 -6.82 -6.50
CA ASP A 69 13.56 -7.85 -5.73
C ASP A 69 12.61 -8.79 -4.98
N THR A 70 11.32 -8.61 -5.13
CA THR A 70 10.31 -9.44 -4.48
C THR A 70 9.59 -10.35 -5.47
N ASN A 71 9.19 -11.53 -5.01
CA ASN A 71 8.27 -12.42 -5.74
C ASN A 71 6.79 -12.14 -5.42
N ILE A 72 6.48 -10.98 -4.86
CA ILE A 72 5.10 -10.59 -4.52
C ILE A 72 4.32 -10.37 -5.82
N PRO A 73 3.18 -11.07 -6.01
CA PRO A 73 2.30 -10.81 -7.14
C PRO A 73 1.70 -9.41 -7.07
N LEU A 74 2.04 -8.57 -8.04
CA LEU A 74 1.52 -7.21 -8.16
C LEU A 74 0.64 -7.09 -9.41
N PRO A 75 -0.36 -6.19 -9.42
CA PRO A 75 -1.12 -5.90 -10.64
C PRO A 75 -0.20 -5.33 -11.72
N GLY A 76 -0.56 -5.56 -12.98
CA GLY A 76 0.13 -4.94 -14.11
C GLY A 76 0.13 -3.43 -13.97
N HIS A 77 1.29 -2.80 -14.16
CA HIS A 77 1.45 -1.36 -14.01
C HIS A 77 2.53 -0.83 -14.94
N THR A 78 2.41 0.45 -15.28
CA THR A 78 3.38 1.17 -16.11
C THR A 78 4.39 1.93 -15.23
N TYR A 79 3.89 2.53 -14.16
CA TYR A 79 4.71 3.33 -13.23
C TYR A 79 4.53 2.85 -11.80
N CYS A 80 5.64 2.89 -11.06
CA CYS A 80 5.69 2.70 -9.62
C CYS A 80 6.21 3.99 -8.99
N SER A 81 5.53 4.47 -7.96
CA SER A 81 5.94 5.64 -7.19
C SER A 81 5.83 5.34 -5.70
N GLY A 82 6.59 6.07 -4.90
CA GLY A 82 6.56 5.94 -3.44
C GLY A 82 6.48 7.28 -2.76
N SER A 83 6.14 7.28 -1.48
CA SER A 83 6.12 8.46 -0.61
C SER A 83 6.21 8.07 0.85
N GLY A 84 6.58 9.03 1.71
CA GLY A 84 6.59 8.86 3.15
C GLY A 84 7.54 7.75 3.61
N TYR A 85 8.77 7.77 3.11
CA TYR A 85 9.79 6.81 3.51
C TYR A 85 10.23 7.03 4.95
N ILE A 86 10.26 5.94 5.70
CA ILE A 86 10.70 5.87 7.08
C ILE A 86 11.69 4.71 7.18
N ARG A 87 12.84 4.98 7.77
CA ARG A 87 13.82 3.96 8.17
C ARG A 87 14.06 4.04 9.66
N GLY A 88 14.11 2.91 10.33
CA GLY A 88 14.39 2.83 11.75
C GLY A 88 14.87 1.44 12.15
N THR A 89 15.05 1.21 13.42
CA THR A 89 15.37 -0.12 13.97
C THR A 89 14.25 -0.59 14.88
N TYR A 90 13.75 -1.79 14.64
CA TYR A 90 12.81 -2.49 15.52
C TYR A 90 13.51 -3.63 16.22
N GLN A 91 13.71 -3.51 17.54
CA GLN A 91 14.43 -4.51 18.34
C GLN A 91 15.79 -4.91 17.73
N GLY A 92 16.53 -3.92 17.20
CA GLY A 92 17.84 -4.11 16.57
C GLY A 92 17.80 -4.53 15.09
N LEU A 93 16.63 -4.73 14.48
CA LEU A 93 16.46 -5.06 13.07
C LEU A 93 16.22 -3.79 12.25
N THR A 94 16.98 -3.60 11.17
CA THR A 94 16.76 -2.50 10.24
C THR A 94 15.40 -2.70 9.56
N THR A 95 14.55 -1.68 9.63
CA THR A 95 13.22 -1.71 9.07
C THR A 95 12.96 -0.45 8.27
N GLU A 96 12.42 -0.62 7.07
CA GLU A 96 12.04 0.45 6.16
C GLU A 96 10.56 0.36 5.84
N LEU A 97 9.89 1.51 5.79
CA LEU A 97 8.47 1.63 5.49
C LEU A 97 8.28 2.70 4.41
N CYS A 98 7.36 2.49 3.49
CA CYS A 98 6.91 3.53 2.56
C CYS A 98 5.51 3.24 2.03
N THR A 99 4.85 4.26 1.52
CA THR A 99 3.66 4.11 0.69
C THR A 99 4.08 3.82 -0.74
N VAL A 100 3.47 2.83 -1.38
CA VAL A 100 3.69 2.50 -2.80
C VAL A 100 2.39 2.70 -3.56
N ARG A 101 2.50 3.32 -4.75
CA ARG A 101 1.43 3.47 -5.73
C ARG A 101 1.85 2.89 -7.06
N LEU A 102 0.99 2.07 -7.65
CA LEU A 102 1.18 1.52 -8.98
C LEU A 102 0.11 2.12 -9.90
N THR A 103 0.57 2.66 -11.03
CA THR A 103 -0.29 3.30 -12.02
C THR A 103 -0.14 2.59 -13.36
N GLU A 104 -1.27 2.22 -13.93
CA GLU A 104 -1.36 1.73 -15.31
C GLU A 104 -1.68 2.90 -16.24
N VAL A 105 -0.94 3.02 -17.33
CA VAL A 105 -1.18 4.01 -18.37
C VAL A 105 -1.55 3.31 -19.65
N ASN A 106 -2.75 3.60 -20.13
CA ASN A 106 -3.25 3.13 -21.41
C ASN A 106 -3.25 4.29 -22.41
N GLU A 107 -2.52 4.15 -23.50
CA GLU A 107 -2.53 5.09 -24.61
C GLU A 107 -3.45 4.53 -25.71
N PHE A 108 -4.40 5.33 -26.17
CA PHE A 108 -5.28 4.97 -27.26
C PHE A 108 -5.49 6.15 -28.21
N GLN A 109 -5.69 5.84 -29.47
CA GLN A 109 -6.00 6.84 -30.48
C GLN A 109 -7.52 6.98 -30.57
N ARG A 110 -8.01 8.22 -30.40
CA ARG A 110 -9.44 8.50 -30.55
C ARG A 110 -9.82 8.38 -32.03
N GLU A 111 -10.72 7.49 -32.37
CA GLU A 111 -11.13 7.21 -33.77
C GLU A 111 -11.66 8.46 -34.51
N GLU A 112 -12.38 9.35 -33.81
CA GLU A 112 -12.99 10.54 -34.39
C GLU A 112 -12.00 11.65 -34.77
N THR A 113 -10.92 11.80 -34.01
CA THR A 113 -9.97 12.93 -34.15
C THR A 113 -8.57 12.50 -34.56
N GLY A 114 -8.25 11.21 -34.46
CA GLY A 114 -6.89 10.68 -34.64
C GLY A 114 -5.91 11.12 -33.57
N GLN A 115 -6.33 11.79 -32.52
CA GLN A 115 -5.47 12.24 -31.42
C GLN A 115 -5.19 11.12 -30.43
N TRP A 116 -3.95 11.08 -29.95
CA TRP A 116 -3.56 10.17 -28.88
C TRP A 116 -4.03 10.70 -27.54
N GLU A 117 -4.71 9.86 -26.79
CA GLU A 117 -5.15 10.15 -25.42
C GLU A 117 -4.50 9.16 -24.47
N LYS A 118 -4.21 9.65 -23.26
CA LYS A 118 -3.70 8.84 -22.14
C LYS A 118 -4.78 8.69 -21.08
N ASN A 119 -5.00 7.48 -20.66
CA ASN A 119 -5.81 7.19 -19.49
C ASN A 119 -4.89 6.60 -18.40
N GLU A 120 -4.76 7.32 -17.29
CA GLU A 120 -3.99 6.91 -16.12
C GLU A 120 -4.95 6.35 -15.06
N ARG A 121 -4.69 5.13 -14.62
CA ARG A 121 -5.47 4.47 -13.59
C ARG A 121 -4.55 3.99 -12.47
N GLU A 122 -4.80 4.42 -11.24
CA GLU A 122 -4.20 3.83 -10.07
C GLU A 122 -4.76 2.40 -9.89
N VAL A 123 -3.87 1.40 -9.92
CA VAL A 123 -4.22 -0.03 -9.81
C VAL A 123 -3.87 -0.61 -8.45
N TYR A 124 -3.01 0.09 -7.70
CA TYR A 124 -2.62 -0.30 -6.36
C TYR A 124 -2.19 0.94 -5.58
N THR A 125 -2.63 1.04 -4.34
CA THR A 125 -2.06 1.92 -3.31
C THR A 125 -2.01 1.14 -2.02
N GLY A 126 -0.85 1.17 -1.38
CA GLY A 126 -0.66 0.39 -0.16
C GLY A 126 0.61 0.75 0.59
N GLN A 127 0.75 0.09 1.72
CA GLN A 127 1.86 0.24 2.64
C GLN A 127 2.83 -0.90 2.46
N TRP A 128 4.10 -0.57 2.35
CA TRP A 128 5.16 -1.54 2.22
C TRP A 128 6.16 -1.45 3.37
N MET A 129 6.65 -2.61 3.77
CA MET A 129 7.72 -2.76 4.74
C MET A 129 8.79 -3.69 4.18
N LEU A 130 10.05 -3.33 4.44
CA LEU A 130 11.22 -4.18 4.35
C LEU A 130 11.85 -4.28 5.74
N CYS A 131 12.10 -5.48 6.23
CA CYS A 131 12.85 -5.73 7.45
C CYS A 131 14.02 -6.69 7.19
N GLU A 132 15.22 -6.35 7.65
CA GLU A 132 16.38 -7.20 7.61
C GLU A 132 16.42 -8.06 8.87
N LEU A 133 16.08 -9.36 8.77
CA LEU A 133 16.00 -10.27 9.91
C LEU A 133 17.37 -10.71 10.45
N ASN A 134 18.47 -10.25 9.82
CA ASN A 134 19.86 -10.55 10.20
C ASN A 134 20.15 -12.06 10.31
N ARG A 135 19.52 -12.87 9.48
CA ARG A 135 19.73 -14.34 9.39
C ARG A 135 19.41 -14.82 7.98
N GLU A 136 19.99 -15.94 7.61
CA GLU A 136 19.71 -16.61 6.33
C GLU A 136 18.62 -17.65 6.48
N PHE A 137 17.90 -17.89 5.38
CA PHE A 137 16.87 -18.92 5.26
C PHE A 137 17.25 -19.93 4.17
N PRO A 138 16.87 -21.20 4.31
CA PRO A 138 17.23 -22.24 3.34
C PRO A 138 16.57 -22.04 1.98
N THR A 139 15.44 -21.35 1.94
CA THR A 139 14.67 -21.08 0.73
C THR A 139 14.00 -19.70 0.82
N TRP A 140 13.55 -19.16 -0.31
CA TRP A 140 12.62 -18.04 -0.32
C TRP A 140 11.18 -18.53 -0.09
N LEU A 141 10.32 -17.67 0.41
CA LEU A 141 8.92 -17.95 0.68
C LEU A 141 8.07 -16.76 0.26
N THR A 142 7.05 -16.99 -0.57
CA THR A 142 6.05 -15.97 -0.89
C THR A 142 4.67 -16.44 -0.48
N ILE A 143 3.94 -15.59 0.24
CA ILE A 143 2.58 -15.81 0.72
C ILE A 143 1.72 -14.66 0.19
N TRP A 144 0.60 -14.95 -0.45
CA TRP A 144 -0.32 -13.91 -0.96
C TRP A 144 -1.78 -14.34 -0.84
N PRO A 145 -2.73 -13.38 -0.80
CA PRO A 145 -4.14 -13.71 -0.65
C PRO A 145 -4.63 -14.56 -1.82
N ARG A 146 -5.44 -15.57 -1.52
CA ARG A 146 -6.09 -16.38 -2.55
C ARG A 146 -7.25 -15.61 -3.16
N GLU A 147 -7.19 -15.38 -4.46
CA GLU A 147 -8.25 -14.75 -5.23
C GLU A 147 -8.97 -15.76 -6.13
N ARG A 148 -10.21 -15.44 -6.56
CA ARG A 148 -11.00 -16.32 -7.43
C ARG A 148 -10.31 -16.63 -8.76
N MET A 149 -9.47 -15.69 -9.24
CA MET A 149 -8.77 -15.78 -10.52
C MET A 149 -7.49 -16.60 -10.49
N ASP A 150 -6.91 -16.88 -9.31
CA ASP A 150 -5.65 -17.64 -9.18
C ASP A 150 -5.71 -19.03 -9.82
N LYS A 151 -6.89 -19.64 -9.84
CA LYS A 151 -7.11 -20.95 -10.49
C LYS A 151 -6.89 -20.93 -12.00
N LEU A 152 -6.96 -19.78 -12.63
CA LEU A 152 -6.79 -19.62 -14.08
C LEU A 152 -5.31 -19.49 -14.49
N PHE A 153 -4.43 -19.12 -13.57
CA PHE A 153 -3.01 -18.89 -13.85
C PHE A 153 -2.08 -20.04 -13.46
N GLY A 154 -2.63 -21.16 -12.93
CA GLY A 154 -1.91 -22.44 -12.80
C GLY A 154 -0.66 -22.41 -11.91
N SER A 155 -0.51 -21.42 -11.02
CA SER A 155 0.64 -21.39 -10.11
C SER A 155 0.59 -22.60 -9.15
N LYS A 156 1.67 -23.39 -9.15
CA LYS A 156 1.83 -24.51 -8.20
C LYS A 156 1.95 -23.91 -6.79
N THR A 157 0.91 -24.07 -5.97
CA THR A 157 0.89 -23.58 -4.60
C THR A 157 1.16 -24.72 -3.62
N ILE A 158 1.99 -24.47 -2.62
CA ILE A 158 2.30 -25.38 -1.52
C ILE A 158 1.09 -25.46 -0.61
N ARG A 159 0.78 -26.66 -0.12
CA ARG A 159 -0.24 -26.90 0.90
C ARG A 159 0.41 -27.00 2.27
N THR A 160 -0.05 -26.17 3.21
CA THR A 160 0.53 -26.13 4.56
C THR A 160 -0.02 -27.21 5.49
N GLY A 161 -1.14 -27.84 5.12
CA GLY A 161 -1.88 -28.75 5.98
C GLY A 161 -2.81 -28.03 6.97
N ASN A 162 -2.75 -26.71 7.08
CA ASN A 162 -3.71 -25.89 7.80
C ASN A 162 -4.82 -25.44 6.84
N GLU A 163 -6.00 -26.05 6.95
CA GLU A 163 -7.11 -25.82 6.03
C GLU A 163 -7.57 -24.35 6.03
N ALA A 164 -7.57 -23.68 7.18
CA ALA A 164 -7.96 -22.28 7.30
C ALA A 164 -6.96 -21.37 6.57
N PHE A 165 -5.67 -21.65 6.71
CA PHE A 165 -4.61 -20.93 6.03
C PHE A 165 -4.68 -21.16 4.52
N ASP A 166 -4.78 -22.41 4.08
CA ASP A 166 -4.84 -22.80 2.67
C ASP A 166 -6.09 -22.30 1.94
N LYS A 167 -7.16 -21.94 2.67
CA LYS A 167 -8.34 -21.26 2.11
C LYS A 167 -8.12 -19.76 1.87
N ARG A 168 -7.27 -19.13 2.66
CA ARG A 168 -7.03 -17.67 2.61
C ARG A 168 -5.82 -17.27 1.79
N PHE A 169 -4.79 -18.11 1.78
CA PHE A 169 -3.49 -17.79 1.20
C PHE A 169 -3.03 -18.82 0.18
N ASN A 170 -2.24 -18.36 -0.76
CA ASN A 170 -1.38 -19.15 -1.61
C ASN A 170 0.04 -19.06 -1.07
N VAL A 171 0.81 -20.15 -1.22
CA VAL A 171 2.21 -20.22 -0.81
C VAL A 171 3.04 -20.73 -1.98
N SER A 172 4.17 -20.09 -2.23
CA SER A 172 5.14 -20.52 -3.25
C SER A 172 6.56 -20.44 -2.70
N SER A 173 7.37 -21.37 -3.14
CA SER A 173 8.80 -21.47 -2.87
C SER A 173 9.44 -22.38 -3.93
N ASP A 174 10.74 -22.42 -4.01
CA ASP A 174 11.46 -23.42 -4.84
C ASP A 174 11.76 -24.73 -4.08
N ASP A 175 11.69 -24.72 -2.73
CA ASP A 175 11.81 -25.89 -1.87
C ASP A 175 10.62 -25.98 -0.92
N GLU A 176 9.69 -26.92 -1.21
CA GLU A 176 8.46 -27.11 -0.46
C GLU A 176 8.74 -27.56 1.00
N VAL A 177 9.72 -28.44 1.19
CA VAL A 177 10.05 -28.96 2.53
C VAL A 177 10.65 -27.85 3.39
N ALA A 178 11.61 -27.11 2.87
CA ALA A 178 12.22 -25.98 3.54
C ALA A 178 11.20 -24.87 3.83
N ALA A 179 10.28 -24.60 2.90
CA ALA A 179 9.20 -23.63 3.10
C ALA A 179 8.27 -24.00 4.25
N LEU A 180 7.90 -25.29 4.38
CA LEU A 180 7.06 -25.78 5.48
C LEU A 180 7.79 -25.79 6.82
N HIS A 181 9.11 -25.88 6.82
CA HIS A 181 9.93 -25.69 8.04
C HIS A 181 9.95 -24.24 8.52
N ILE A 182 9.89 -23.27 7.59
CA ILE A 182 9.75 -21.84 7.93
C ILE A 182 8.31 -21.54 8.35
N LEU A 183 7.34 -21.97 7.53
CA LEU A 183 5.92 -21.76 7.78
C LEU A 183 5.36 -22.86 8.69
N THR A 184 5.84 -22.87 9.93
CA THR A 184 5.34 -23.80 10.96
C THR A 184 3.85 -23.60 11.24
N PRO A 185 3.14 -24.55 11.86
CA PRO A 185 1.75 -24.36 12.26
C PRO A 185 1.53 -23.10 13.11
N ASP A 186 2.41 -22.82 14.06
CA ASP A 186 2.37 -21.62 14.91
C ASP A 186 2.54 -20.32 14.07
N CYS A 187 3.48 -20.34 13.12
CA CYS A 187 3.68 -19.22 12.18
C CYS A 187 2.40 -18.99 11.34
N ALA A 188 1.81 -20.03 10.80
CA ALA A 188 0.57 -19.95 10.00
C ALA A 188 -0.61 -19.41 10.82
N GLU A 189 -0.76 -19.83 12.07
CA GLU A 189 -1.81 -19.34 12.97
C GLU A 189 -1.63 -17.84 13.31
N LYS A 190 -0.40 -17.40 13.58
CA LYS A 190 -0.09 -15.99 13.82
C LYS A 190 -0.37 -15.11 12.59
N ILE A 191 -0.02 -15.58 11.38
CA ILE A 191 -0.36 -14.89 10.14
C ILE A 191 -1.89 -14.82 9.95
N LEU A 192 -2.63 -15.89 10.24
CA LEU A 192 -4.09 -15.89 10.20
C LEU A 192 -4.69 -14.86 11.17
N ALA A 193 -4.18 -14.79 12.40
CA ALA A 193 -4.63 -13.82 13.39
C ALA A 193 -4.39 -12.37 12.92
N LEU A 194 -3.25 -12.10 12.31
CA LEU A 194 -2.96 -10.78 11.71
C LEU A 194 -3.85 -10.50 10.49
N ALA A 195 -4.25 -11.52 9.74
CA ALA A 195 -5.14 -11.40 8.59
C ALA A 195 -6.60 -11.08 8.96
N ASP A 196 -6.99 -11.26 10.20
CA ASP A 196 -8.32 -10.84 10.71
C ASP A 196 -8.38 -9.33 11.04
N SER A 197 -7.28 -8.65 10.93
CA SER A 197 -7.14 -7.22 11.12
C SER A 197 -7.78 -6.41 9.97
N PRO A 198 -8.28 -5.19 10.24
CA PRO A 198 -8.92 -4.34 9.24
C PRO A 198 -7.98 -3.70 8.21
N PHE A 199 -6.66 -3.98 8.25
CA PHE A 199 -5.67 -3.30 7.39
C PHE A 199 -5.70 -3.69 5.91
N GLY A 200 -6.50 -4.67 5.50
CA GLY A 200 -6.65 -5.05 4.11
C GLY A 200 -5.94 -6.36 3.75
N LYS A 201 -5.85 -6.60 2.44
CA LYS A 201 -5.15 -7.76 1.92
C LYS A 201 -3.65 -7.50 1.94
N PHE A 202 -2.86 -8.50 2.29
CA PHE A 202 -1.41 -8.37 2.29
C PHE A 202 -0.72 -9.56 1.62
N ALA A 203 0.48 -9.33 1.14
CA ALA A 203 1.39 -10.34 0.65
C ALA A 203 2.74 -10.22 1.36
N ILE A 204 3.39 -11.35 1.56
CA ILE A 204 4.68 -11.50 2.24
C ILE A 204 5.66 -12.13 1.27
N ASN A 205 6.88 -11.64 1.24
CA ASN A 205 7.99 -12.34 0.63
C ASN A 205 9.18 -12.35 1.60
N LEU A 206 9.68 -13.52 1.87
CA LEU A 206 10.89 -13.76 2.65
C LEU A 206 11.96 -14.27 1.71
N ASN A 207 13.07 -13.55 1.60
CA ASN A 207 14.22 -13.94 0.80
C ASN A 207 15.19 -14.80 1.60
N ARG A 208 16.07 -15.52 0.90
CA ARG A 208 17.09 -16.37 1.52
C ARG A 208 18.09 -15.59 2.39
N ASP A 209 18.36 -14.35 2.03
CA ASP A 209 19.24 -13.43 2.76
C ASP A 209 18.61 -12.80 4.00
N GLY A 210 17.35 -13.18 4.34
CA GLY A 210 16.64 -12.69 5.51
C GLY A 210 15.92 -11.37 5.30
N ARG A 211 15.81 -10.87 4.08
CA ARG A 211 14.95 -9.72 3.78
C ARG A 211 13.49 -10.16 3.75
N LEU A 212 12.72 -9.59 4.67
CA LEU A 212 11.28 -9.78 4.79
C LEU A 212 10.57 -8.57 4.19
N TYR A 213 9.86 -8.79 3.11
CA TYR A 213 8.98 -7.79 2.48
C TYR A 213 7.52 -8.06 2.85
N LEU A 214 6.80 -7.00 3.15
CA LEU A 214 5.37 -7.03 3.41
C LEU A 214 4.69 -5.94 2.61
N ALA A 215 3.73 -6.31 1.77
CA ALA A 215 2.95 -5.41 0.95
C ALA A 215 1.48 -5.48 1.36
N VAL A 216 0.92 -4.39 1.88
CA VAL A 216 -0.49 -4.29 2.30
C VAL A 216 -1.26 -3.47 1.29
N HIS A 217 -2.26 -4.06 0.65
CA HIS A 217 -3.17 -3.35 -0.24
C HIS A 217 -4.33 -2.78 0.57
N SER A 218 -4.12 -1.61 1.15
CA SER A 218 -5.09 -0.90 1.99
C SER A 218 -5.94 0.12 1.21
N GLY A 219 -5.51 0.50 -0.01
CA GLY A 219 -6.10 1.61 -0.76
C GLY A 219 -5.69 3.00 -0.26
N HIS A 220 -4.79 3.05 0.72
CA HIS A 220 -4.25 4.29 1.27
C HIS A 220 -2.78 4.12 1.68
N GLY A 221 -2.08 5.21 1.93
CA GLY A 221 -0.70 5.20 2.43
C GLY A 221 -0.61 5.16 3.94
N PHE A 222 0.63 5.12 4.45
CA PHE A 222 0.90 5.34 5.87
C PHE A 222 0.43 6.73 6.30
N PHE A 223 -0.10 6.83 7.52
CA PHE A 223 -0.55 8.07 8.14
C PHE A 223 -1.62 8.83 7.33
N ASP A 224 -2.44 8.12 6.58
CA ASP A 224 -3.56 8.74 5.87
C ASP A 224 -4.56 9.32 6.88
N LEU A 225 -4.82 10.60 6.77
CA LEU A 225 -5.77 11.32 7.63
C LEU A 225 -7.24 10.98 7.30
N GLY A 226 -7.49 10.18 6.28
CA GLY A 226 -8.82 9.77 5.88
C GLY A 226 -9.71 10.98 5.55
N LYS A 227 -10.92 11.02 6.09
CA LYS A 227 -11.87 12.12 5.88
C LYS A 227 -11.64 13.33 6.82
N GLY A 228 -10.58 13.30 7.65
CA GLY A 228 -10.21 14.40 8.53
C GLY A 228 -11.25 14.68 9.66
N ARG A 229 -11.91 13.63 10.14
CA ARG A 229 -12.91 13.71 11.22
C ARG A 229 -12.40 13.23 12.57
N GLU A 230 -11.26 12.59 12.59
CA GLU A 230 -10.63 12.05 13.79
C GLU A 230 -9.87 13.17 14.53
N ASP A 231 -9.93 13.14 15.84
CA ASP A 231 -9.09 14.01 16.66
C ASP A 231 -7.64 13.52 16.71
N PRO A 232 -6.67 14.35 17.16
CA PRO A 232 -5.25 13.96 17.20
C PRO A 232 -4.97 12.73 18.06
N ALA A 233 -5.75 12.46 19.12
CA ALA A 233 -5.56 11.30 19.97
C ALA A 233 -6.01 10.01 19.27
N GLN A 234 -7.13 10.05 18.56
CA GLN A 234 -7.63 8.95 17.74
C GLN A 234 -6.67 8.64 16.58
N LEU A 235 -6.15 9.67 15.89
CA LEU A 235 -5.14 9.53 14.84
C LEU A 235 -3.87 8.87 15.40
N ARG A 236 -3.36 9.32 16.55
CA ARG A 236 -2.21 8.71 17.22
C ARG A 236 -2.46 7.24 17.51
N GLN A 237 -3.57 6.90 18.12
CA GLN A 237 -3.91 5.51 18.45
C GLN A 237 -3.98 4.65 17.19
N ARG A 238 -4.64 5.12 16.13
CA ARG A 238 -4.76 4.40 14.86
C ARG A 238 -3.41 4.15 14.21
N PHE A 239 -2.55 5.18 14.11
CA PHE A 239 -1.24 5.06 13.48
C PHE A 239 -0.28 4.19 14.30
N THR A 240 -0.32 4.28 15.63
CA THR A 240 0.46 3.38 16.50
C THR A 240 0.01 1.93 16.31
N HIS A 241 -1.30 1.69 16.22
CA HIS A 241 -1.84 0.35 15.97
C HIS A 241 -1.45 -0.19 14.59
N GLU A 242 -1.44 0.67 13.58
CA GLU A 242 -0.98 0.35 12.23
C GLU A 242 0.49 -0.08 12.25
N LEU A 243 1.39 0.71 12.83
CA LEU A 243 2.81 0.35 12.94
C LEU A 243 3.03 -0.93 13.76
N THR A 244 2.29 -1.11 14.85
CA THR A 244 2.37 -2.31 15.69
C THR A 244 1.96 -3.56 14.90
N TRP A 245 0.99 -3.46 13.99
CA TRP A 245 0.60 -4.58 13.15
C TRP A 245 1.78 -5.02 12.23
N PHE A 246 2.53 -4.06 11.66
CA PHE A 246 3.71 -4.37 10.86
C PHE A 246 4.81 -5.02 11.70
N THR A 247 5.08 -4.53 12.91
CA THR A 247 6.09 -5.14 13.78
C THR A 247 5.70 -6.51 14.28
N ASN A 248 4.41 -6.77 14.52
CA ASN A 248 3.92 -8.10 14.85
C ASN A 248 4.21 -9.10 13.72
N MET A 249 4.15 -8.67 12.45
CA MET A 249 4.54 -9.53 11.33
C MET A 249 6.05 -9.82 11.33
N ILE A 250 6.90 -8.87 11.72
CA ILE A 250 8.33 -9.12 11.91
C ILE A 250 8.54 -10.19 12.99
N ASP A 251 7.83 -10.09 14.12
CA ASP A 251 7.97 -11.03 15.24
C ASP A 251 7.54 -12.47 14.87
N VAL A 252 6.58 -12.62 13.94
CA VAL A 252 6.22 -13.95 13.40
C VAL A 252 7.43 -14.62 12.76
N PHE A 253 8.15 -13.93 11.88
CA PHE A 253 9.27 -14.50 11.14
C PHE A 253 10.60 -14.48 11.89
N ARG A 254 10.74 -13.65 12.91
CA ARG A 254 11.89 -13.65 13.80
C ARG A 254 11.94 -14.90 14.68
N GLY A 255 10.77 -15.45 15.03
CA GLY A 255 10.65 -16.67 15.84
C GLY A 255 10.56 -17.95 15.03
N ALA A 256 10.52 -17.86 13.69
CA ALA A 256 10.34 -19.00 12.79
C ALA A 256 11.63 -19.81 12.58
#